data_12885e28645dfc8e46bc7d57a8f5e773
#
_entry.id   12885e28645dfc8e46bc7d57a8f5e773
#
_cell.length_a   1.000
_cell.length_b   1.000
_cell.length_c   1.000
_cell.angle_alpha   90.00
_cell.angle_beta   90.00
_cell.angle_gamma   90.00
#
_symmetry.space_group_name_H-M   'P 1'
#
loop_
_entity.id
_entity.type
_entity.pdbx_description
1 polymer ?
#
loop_
_entity_poly.entity_id
_entity_poly.type
_entity_poly.pdbx_seq_one_letter_code
_entity_poly.pdbx_strand_id
1 'polypeptide(L)'
;MVKMSEELLQGPIEMFSNGDLDGALADLELKIKDHADVPELHHMWAEFANMKNTEAQDDVIAGRKIMKAYKTAMDLDEENMEYIADFASFALECRRIPVAVKEFQRYARRLDLEDIPVDEILFTASRNLVDAIEVMDPSRKNAMVQPW
;
A
#
# COMPACT_ATOMS: atom_id res chain seq x y z
N MET A 1 -14.14 13.66 20.02
CA MET A 1 -14.24 14.39 18.74
C MET A 1 -13.77 13.49 17.60
N VAL A 2 -14.56 13.36 16.57
CA VAL A 2 -14.21 12.59 15.37
C VAL A 2 -13.20 13.38 14.55
N LYS A 3 -12.14 12.73 14.07
CA LYS A 3 -11.16 13.37 13.19
C LYS A 3 -11.80 13.64 11.83
N MET A 4 -11.33 14.69 11.15
CA MET A 4 -11.82 15.01 9.81
C MET A 4 -11.64 13.83 8.84
N SER A 5 -10.53 13.11 8.92
CA SER A 5 -10.30 11.94 8.08
C SER A 5 -11.35 10.86 8.31
N GLU A 6 -11.77 10.63 9.54
CA GLU A 6 -12.82 9.64 9.85
C GLU A 6 -14.15 10.01 9.21
N GLU A 7 -14.52 11.28 9.27
CA GLU A 7 -15.74 11.78 8.63
C GLU A 7 -15.69 11.61 7.11
N LEU A 8 -14.53 11.90 6.51
CA LEU A 8 -14.36 11.81 5.07
C LEU A 8 -14.40 10.36 4.58
N LEU A 9 -13.97 9.41 5.42
CA LEU A 9 -13.94 7.99 5.06
C LEU A 9 -15.27 7.28 5.29
N GLN A 10 -16.16 7.85 6.09
CA GLN A 10 -17.42 7.19 6.47
C GLN A 10 -18.29 6.82 5.27
N GLY A 11 -18.48 7.73 4.32
CA GLY A 11 -19.27 7.48 3.12
C GLY A 11 -18.71 6.34 2.27
N PRO A 12 -17.42 6.36 1.90
CA PRO A 12 -16.81 5.27 1.17
C PRO A 12 -16.87 3.93 1.88
N ILE A 13 -16.68 3.91 3.20
CA ILE A 13 -16.78 2.68 4.00
C ILE A 13 -18.19 2.10 3.94
N GLU A 14 -19.21 2.94 4.07
CA GLU A 14 -20.61 2.50 3.98
C GLU A 14 -20.93 1.92 2.60
N MET A 15 -20.49 2.59 1.54
CA MET A 15 -20.68 2.11 0.16
C MET A 15 -20.00 0.76 -0.05
N PHE A 16 -18.77 0.62 0.42
CA PHE A 16 -18.04 -0.65 0.35
C PHE A 16 -18.77 -1.75 1.11
N SER A 17 -19.26 -1.45 2.31
CA SER A 17 -20.00 -2.43 3.14
C SER A 17 -21.29 -2.90 2.46
N ASN A 18 -21.88 -2.05 1.62
CA ASN A 18 -23.07 -2.39 0.85
C ASN A 18 -22.77 -3.04 -0.50
N GLY A 19 -21.49 -3.33 -0.78
CA GLY A 19 -21.08 -3.97 -2.02
C GLY A 19 -20.91 -3.01 -3.19
N ASP A 20 -20.93 -1.69 -2.94
CA ASP A 20 -20.79 -0.66 -3.98
C ASP A 20 -19.34 -0.14 -4.03
N LEU A 21 -18.45 -0.97 -4.54
CA LEU A 21 -17.04 -0.63 -4.66
C LEU A 21 -16.81 0.55 -5.63
N ASP A 22 -17.51 0.56 -6.75
CA ASP A 22 -17.40 1.64 -7.74
C ASP A 22 -17.87 2.98 -7.16
N GLY A 23 -18.96 2.99 -6.41
CA GLY A 23 -19.45 4.18 -5.71
C GLY A 23 -18.45 4.67 -4.68
N ALA A 24 -17.84 3.76 -3.93
CA ALA A 24 -16.83 4.10 -2.92
C ALA A 24 -15.61 4.77 -3.58
N LEU A 25 -15.12 4.21 -4.69
CA LEU A 25 -14.01 4.80 -5.44
C LEU A 25 -14.34 6.18 -5.98
N ALA A 26 -15.53 6.37 -6.55
CA ALA A 26 -15.96 7.67 -7.08
C ALA A 26 -16.06 8.72 -5.97
N ASP A 27 -16.61 8.35 -4.83
CA ASP A 27 -16.72 9.25 -3.67
C ASP A 27 -15.33 9.66 -3.14
N LEU A 28 -14.40 8.70 -3.06
CA LEU A 28 -13.03 9.00 -2.66
C LEU A 28 -12.36 9.96 -3.62
N GLU A 29 -12.55 9.79 -4.93
CA GLU A 29 -11.97 10.68 -5.94
C GLU A 29 -12.49 12.12 -5.77
N LEU A 30 -13.76 12.29 -5.49
CA LEU A 30 -14.33 13.61 -5.23
C LEU A 30 -13.75 14.25 -3.97
N LYS A 31 -13.59 13.47 -2.90
CA LYS A 31 -13.03 13.96 -1.64
C LYS A 31 -11.55 14.30 -1.75
N ILE A 32 -10.80 13.53 -2.52
CA ILE A 32 -9.39 13.80 -2.76
C ILE A 32 -9.18 15.14 -3.47
N LYS A 33 -10.09 15.54 -4.35
CA LYS A 33 -9.98 16.84 -5.02
C LYS A 33 -10.00 18.01 -4.03
N ASP A 34 -10.79 17.91 -2.98
CA ASP A 34 -10.93 18.97 -1.97
C ASP A 34 -9.99 18.76 -0.78
N HIS A 35 -9.49 17.55 -0.56
CA HIS A 35 -8.69 17.17 0.60
C HIS A 35 -7.48 16.32 0.19
N ALA A 36 -6.70 16.82 -0.77
CA ALA A 36 -5.56 16.09 -1.34
C ALA A 36 -4.44 15.83 -0.33
N ASP A 37 -4.43 16.52 0.80
CA ASP A 37 -3.43 16.40 1.86
C ASP A 37 -3.81 15.40 2.96
N VAL A 38 -4.93 14.69 2.82
CA VAL A 38 -5.38 13.68 3.78
C VAL A 38 -4.91 12.29 3.33
N PRO A 39 -3.88 11.71 3.99
CA PRO A 39 -3.28 10.46 3.52
C PRO A 39 -4.27 9.28 3.52
N GLU A 40 -5.19 9.22 4.47
CA GLU A 40 -6.16 8.12 4.58
C GLU A 40 -7.02 8.00 3.32
N LEU A 41 -7.33 9.10 2.65
CA LEU A 41 -8.12 9.09 1.41
C LEU A 41 -7.36 8.41 0.27
N HIS A 42 -6.08 8.73 0.12
CA HIS A 42 -5.24 8.12 -0.91
C HIS A 42 -5.03 6.63 -0.65
N HIS A 43 -4.77 6.28 0.60
CA HIS A 43 -4.55 4.89 1.00
C HIS A 43 -5.80 4.04 0.75
N MET A 44 -6.97 4.52 1.17
CA MET A 44 -8.23 3.80 0.96
C MET A 44 -8.56 3.66 -0.52
N TRP A 45 -8.34 4.71 -1.31
CA TRP A 45 -8.54 4.63 -2.76
C TRP A 45 -7.67 3.54 -3.38
N ALA A 46 -6.40 3.50 -2.98
CA ALA A 46 -5.45 2.50 -3.49
C ALA A 46 -5.92 1.07 -3.14
N GLU A 47 -6.34 0.84 -1.90
CA GLU A 47 -6.81 -0.47 -1.48
C GLU A 47 -8.07 -0.90 -2.23
N PHE A 48 -9.03 0.00 -2.38
CA PHE A 48 -10.28 -0.30 -3.11
C PHE A 48 -10.02 -0.51 -4.61
N ALA A 49 -9.11 0.27 -5.20
CA ALA A 49 -8.72 0.09 -6.60
C ALA A 49 -8.07 -1.27 -6.83
N ASN A 50 -7.20 -1.69 -5.90
CA ASN A 50 -6.56 -3.00 -5.97
C ASN A 50 -7.60 -4.13 -5.82
N MET A 51 -8.57 -3.96 -4.93
CA MET A 51 -9.68 -4.91 -4.79
C MET A 51 -10.49 -5.04 -6.09
N LYS A 52 -10.76 -3.92 -6.74
CA LYS A 52 -11.49 -3.93 -8.01
C LYS A 52 -10.74 -4.72 -9.07
N ASN A 53 -9.43 -4.52 -9.20
CA ASN A 53 -8.61 -5.28 -10.13
C ASN A 53 -8.59 -6.77 -9.79
N THR A 54 -8.53 -7.10 -8.51
CA THR A 54 -8.53 -8.49 -8.04
C THR A 54 -9.86 -9.18 -8.37
N GLU A 55 -10.98 -8.51 -8.13
CA GLU A 55 -12.31 -9.06 -8.45
C GLU A 55 -12.50 -9.24 -9.95
N ALA A 56 -12.03 -8.28 -10.74
CA ALA A 56 -12.13 -8.34 -12.21
C ALA A 56 -11.12 -9.31 -12.82
N GLN A 57 -10.10 -9.71 -12.08
CA GLN A 57 -8.95 -10.49 -12.57
C GLN A 57 -8.29 -9.83 -13.77
N ASP A 58 -8.23 -8.49 -13.74
CA ASP A 58 -7.70 -7.66 -14.80
C ASP A 58 -7.32 -6.29 -14.23
N ASP A 59 -6.41 -5.60 -14.90
CA ASP A 59 -5.98 -4.25 -14.54
C ASP A 59 -6.97 -3.20 -15.05
N VAL A 60 -8.18 -3.19 -14.50
CA VAL A 60 -9.22 -2.20 -14.83
C VAL A 60 -8.73 -0.79 -14.48
N ILE A 61 -8.01 -0.68 -13.36
CA ILE A 61 -7.35 0.56 -12.94
C ILE A 61 -5.85 0.33 -13.09
N ALA A 62 -5.15 1.26 -13.76
CA ALA A 62 -3.73 1.11 -14.03
C ALA A 62 -2.93 0.96 -12.73
N GLY A 63 -2.06 -0.04 -12.67
CA GLY A 63 -1.23 -0.31 -11.49
C GLY A 63 -0.39 0.89 -11.07
N ARG A 64 0.11 1.68 -12.03
CA ARG A 64 0.88 2.89 -11.73
C ARG A 64 0.07 3.93 -10.96
N LYS A 65 -1.24 4.02 -11.20
CA LYS A 65 -2.12 4.94 -10.46
C LYS A 65 -2.32 4.48 -9.03
N ILE A 66 -2.48 3.18 -8.83
CA ILE A 66 -2.61 2.58 -7.52
C ILE A 66 -1.31 2.76 -6.74
N MET A 67 -0.17 2.50 -7.38
CA MET A 67 1.15 2.69 -6.75
C MET A 67 1.38 4.15 -6.36
N LYS A 68 0.99 5.09 -7.21
CA LYS A 68 1.11 6.52 -6.91
C LYS A 68 0.26 6.90 -5.70
N ALA A 69 -0.94 6.35 -5.56
CA ALA A 69 -1.81 6.61 -4.43
C ALA A 69 -1.22 6.09 -3.12
N TYR A 70 -0.70 4.86 -3.11
CA TYR A 70 0.02 4.32 -1.94
C TYR A 70 1.22 5.20 -1.58
N LYS A 71 2.00 5.60 -2.57
CA LYS A 71 3.17 6.46 -2.35
C LYS A 71 2.76 7.82 -1.80
N THR A 72 1.70 8.42 -2.32
CA THR A 72 1.19 9.71 -1.84
C THR A 72 0.80 9.63 -0.36
N ALA A 73 0.09 8.57 0.03
CA ALA A 73 -0.27 8.36 1.43
C ALA A 73 0.98 8.24 2.31
N MET A 74 1.95 7.46 1.87
CA MET A 74 3.22 7.27 2.58
C MET A 74 3.99 8.59 2.72
N ASP A 75 4.04 9.39 1.66
CA ASP A 75 4.77 10.68 1.68
C ASP A 75 4.07 11.72 2.56
N LEU A 76 2.73 11.68 2.64
CA LEU A 76 1.97 12.60 3.48
C LEU A 76 2.04 12.26 4.97
N ASP A 77 2.28 10.99 5.30
CA ASP A 77 2.39 10.52 6.68
C ASP A 77 3.56 9.55 6.80
N GLU A 78 4.77 10.10 6.77
CA GLU A 78 6.02 9.32 6.73
C GLU A 78 6.26 8.47 7.96
N GLU A 79 5.60 8.78 9.06
CA GLU A 79 5.72 8.01 10.30
C GLU A 79 4.77 6.82 10.37
N ASN A 80 3.83 6.72 9.44
CA ASN A 80 2.86 5.63 9.42
C ASN A 80 3.50 4.38 8.81
N MET A 81 3.84 3.43 9.67
CA MET A 81 4.51 2.19 9.29
C MET A 81 3.68 1.33 8.35
N GLU A 82 2.35 1.33 8.55
CA GLU A 82 1.44 0.56 7.72
C GLU A 82 1.48 1.01 6.25
N TYR A 83 1.57 2.33 6.03
CA TYR A 83 1.65 2.87 4.67
C TYR A 83 2.94 2.44 3.96
N ILE A 84 4.04 2.39 4.68
CA ILE A 84 5.33 1.92 4.13
C ILE A 84 5.20 0.45 3.73
N ALA A 85 4.65 -0.39 4.61
CA ALA A 85 4.47 -1.82 4.37
C ALA A 85 3.52 -2.07 3.20
N ASP A 86 2.42 -1.34 3.13
CA ASP A 86 1.42 -1.52 2.06
C ASP A 86 1.97 -1.08 0.70
N PHE A 87 2.71 0.04 0.65
CA PHE A 87 3.38 0.48 -0.58
C PHE A 87 4.39 -0.56 -1.04
N ALA A 88 5.23 -1.05 -0.13
CA ALA A 88 6.24 -2.06 -0.45
C ALA A 88 5.61 -3.35 -0.95
N SER A 89 4.54 -3.80 -0.31
CA SER A 89 3.81 -5.01 -0.71
C SER A 89 3.19 -4.87 -2.10
N PHE A 90 2.59 -3.72 -2.38
CA PHE A 90 2.01 -3.46 -3.70
C PHE A 90 3.09 -3.38 -4.78
N ALA A 91 4.24 -2.73 -4.48
CA ALA A 91 5.38 -2.69 -5.39
C ALA A 91 5.87 -4.10 -5.73
N LEU A 92 5.88 -4.99 -4.74
CA LEU A 92 6.24 -6.39 -4.95
C LEU A 92 5.24 -7.11 -5.86
N GLU A 93 3.95 -6.90 -5.66
CA GLU A 93 2.90 -7.46 -6.53
C GLU A 93 3.08 -6.99 -7.98
N CYS A 94 3.51 -5.74 -8.17
CA CYS A 94 3.77 -5.17 -9.50
C CYS A 94 5.14 -5.54 -10.07
N ARG A 95 5.88 -6.42 -9.40
CA ARG A 95 7.23 -6.87 -9.80
C ARG A 95 8.27 -5.74 -9.78
N ARG A 96 8.04 -4.69 -9.01
CA ARG A 96 9.00 -3.61 -8.83
C ARG A 96 9.90 -3.92 -7.64
N ILE A 97 10.74 -4.92 -7.81
CA ILE A 97 11.54 -5.51 -6.72
C ILE A 97 12.48 -4.50 -6.05
N PRO A 98 13.26 -3.67 -6.80
CA PRO A 98 14.15 -2.71 -6.12
C PRO A 98 13.40 -1.71 -5.23
N VAL A 99 12.22 -1.27 -5.66
CA VAL A 99 11.37 -0.37 -4.86
C VAL A 99 10.89 -1.08 -3.59
N ALA A 100 10.41 -2.32 -3.73
CA ALA A 100 9.93 -3.12 -2.61
C ALA A 100 11.04 -3.34 -1.58
N VAL A 101 12.23 -3.74 -2.01
CA VAL A 101 13.39 -3.96 -1.13
C VAL A 101 13.73 -2.70 -0.34
N LYS A 102 13.80 -1.56 -1.02
CA LYS A 102 14.13 -0.27 -0.39
C LYS A 102 13.14 0.07 0.72
N GLU A 103 11.87 -0.09 0.46
CA GLU A 103 10.83 0.29 1.43
C GLU A 103 10.70 -0.74 2.57
N PHE A 104 10.91 -2.03 2.31
CA PHE A 104 10.97 -3.01 3.38
C PHE A 104 12.16 -2.78 4.31
N GLN A 105 13.32 -2.38 3.75
CA GLN A 105 14.49 -2.00 4.56
C GLN A 105 14.19 -0.77 5.42
N ARG A 106 13.48 0.21 4.86
CA ARG A 106 13.05 1.40 5.60
C ARG A 106 12.12 1.01 6.74
N TYR A 107 11.18 0.13 6.50
CA TYR A 107 10.25 -0.39 7.51
C TYR A 107 11.02 -1.10 8.63
N ALA A 108 11.93 -1.98 8.27
CA ALA A 108 12.74 -2.73 9.24
C ALA A 108 13.58 -1.79 10.12
N ARG A 109 14.21 -0.77 9.52
CA ARG A 109 15.00 0.21 10.27
C ARG A 109 14.14 1.01 11.24
N ARG A 110 12.91 1.34 10.85
CA ARG A 110 11.98 2.06 11.72
C ARG A 110 11.60 1.23 12.93
N LEU A 111 11.39 -0.07 12.76
CA LEU A 111 11.11 -0.95 13.88
C LEU A 111 12.24 -0.94 14.91
N ASP A 112 13.49 -1.00 14.46
CA ASP A 112 14.64 -0.96 15.35
C ASP A 112 14.75 0.38 16.10
N LEU A 113 14.52 1.50 15.39
CA LEU A 113 14.63 2.83 15.96
C LEU A 113 13.53 3.15 16.97
N GLU A 114 12.33 2.61 16.74
CA GLU A 114 11.16 2.92 17.56
C GLU A 114 10.85 1.83 18.60
N ASP A 115 11.69 0.79 18.65
CA ASP A 115 11.49 -0.36 19.53
C ASP A 115 10.09 -0.98 19.38
N ILE A 116 9.60 -1.02 18.15
CA ILE A 116 8.31 -1.62 17.83
C ILE A 116 8.50 -3.12 17.62
N PRO A 117 7.69 -3.97 18.26
CA PRO A 117 7.83 -5.42 18.05
C PRO A 117 7.52 -5.82 16.62
N VAL A 118 8.21 -6.84 16.13
CA VAL A 118 7.97 -7.40 14.80
C VAL A 118 6.58 -8.00 14.77
N ASP A 119 5.75 -7.55 13.84
CA ASP A 119 4.36 -7.99 13.70
C ASP A 119 4.18 -8.88 12.47
N GLU A 120 2.94 -9.34 12.27
CA GLU A 120 2.59 -10.22 11.17
C GLU A 120 2.79 -9.54 9.80
N ILE A 121 2.62 -8.22 9.73
CA ILE A 121 2.78 -7.48 8.47
C ILE A 121 4.22 -7.57 8.00
N LEU A 122 5.18 -7.32 8.88
CA LEU A 122 6.58 -7.42 8.54
C LEU A 122 6.96 -8.84 8.14
N PHE A 123 6.49 -9.82 8.88
CA PHE A 123 6.75 -11.22 8.59
C PHE A 123 6.19 -11.60 7.22
N THR A 124 4.94 -11.24 6.94
CA THR A 124 4.28 -11.51 5.66
C THR A 124 4.99 -10.82 4.51
N ALA A 125 5.38 -9.56 4.69
CA ALA A 125 6.08 -8.79 3.66
C ALA A 125 7.44 -9.42 3.33
N SER A 126 8.20 -9.82 4.35
CA SER A 126 9.50 -10.47 4.16
C SER A 126 9.36 -11.81 3.45
N ARG A 127 8.34 -12.58 3.82
CA ARG A 127 8.05 -13.88 3.20
C ARG A 127 7.68 -13.70 1.72
N ASN A 128 6.82 -12.72 1.41
CA ASN A 128 6.43 -12.44 0.03
C ASN A 128 7.64 -12.02 -0.81
N LEU A 129 8.57 -11.27 -0.22
CA LEU A 129 9.80 -10.87 -0.90
C LEU A 129 10.67 -12.10 -1.21
N VAL A 130 10.81 -13.01 -0.27
CA VAL A 130 11.57 -14.25 -0.49
C VAL A 130 10.96 -15.08 -1.61
N ASP A 131 9.64 -15.25 -1.59
CA ASP A 131 8.92 -16.00 -2.62
C ASP A 131 9.12 -15.37 -4.01
N ALA A 132 9.06 -14.04 -4.10
CA ALA A 132 9.29 -13.34 -5.36
C ALA A 132 10.73 -13.50 -5.85
N ILE A 133 11.71 -13.47 -4.95
CA ILE A 133 13.13 -13.63 -5.27
C ILE A 133 13.40 -15.03 -5.83
N GLU A 134 12.73 -16.06 -5.33
CA GLU A 134 12.92 -17.44 -5.80
C GLU A 134 12.61 -17.66 -7.27
N VAL A 135 11.73 -16.81 -7.85
CA VAL A 135 11.38 -16.91 -9.28
C VAL A 135 12.22 -15.99 -10.16
N MET A 136 13.22 -15.33 -9.58
CA MET A 136 14.09 -14.41 -10.30
C MET A 136 15.32 -15.11 -10.85
N ASP A 137 15.97 -14.44 -11.81
CA ASP A 137 17.28 -14.78 -12.30
C ASP A 137 18.29 -14.84 -11.14
N PRO A 138 19.17 -15.86 -11.06
CA PRO A 138 20.10 -16.02 -9.93
C PRO A 138 20.99 -14.81 -9.64
N SER A 139 21.41 -14.05 -10.66
CA SER A 139 22.25 -12.87 -10.46
C SER A 139 21.48 -11.75 -9.76
N ARG A 140 20.21 -11.59 -10.08
CA ARG A 140 19.33 -10.62 -9.42
C ARG A 140 18.97 -11.08 -8.01
N LYS A 141 18.76 -12.39 -7.84
CA LYS A 141 18.46 -13.00 -6.56
C LYS A 141 19.53 -12.67 -5.51
N ASN A 142 20.80 -12.83 -5.85
CA ASN A 142 21.91 -12.54 -4.95
C ASN A 142 21.94 -11.06 -4.54
N ALA A 143 21.68 -10.14 -5.47
CA ALA A 143 21.66 -8.73 -5.20
C ALA A 143 20.49 -8.33 -4.27
N MET A 144 19.36 -9.02 -4.36
CA MET A 144 18.16 -8.72 -3.57
C MET A 144 18.19 -9.31 -2.16
N VAL A 145 18.82 -10.47 -2.00
CA VAL A 145 18.89 -11.16 -0.69
C VAL A 145 19.92 -10.53 0.23
N GLN A 146 21.03 -10.05 -0.32
CA GLN A 146 22.16 -9.52 0.46
C GLN A 146 21.79 -8.42 1.47
N PRO A 147 20.87 -7.50 1.18
CA PRO A 147 20.48 -6.46 2.14
C PRO A 147 19.76 -6.97 3.38
N TRP A 148 19.27 -8.19 3.35
CA TRP A 148 18.53 -8.82 4.46
C TRP A 148 19.43 -9.68 5.32
#